data_b373a7d9d36433bceb74c24e8c06ee3d
#
_entry.id   b373a7d9d36433bceb74c24e8c06ee3d
#
_cell.length_a   1.000
_cell.length_b   1.000
_cell.length_c   1.000
_cell.angle_alpha   90.00
_cell.angle_beta   90.00
_cell.angle_gamma   90.00
#
_symmetry.space_group_name_H-M   'P 1'
#
loop_
_entity.id
_entity.type
_entity.pdbx_description
1 polymer ?
#
loop_
_entity_poly.entity_id
_entity_poly.type
_entity_poly.pdbx_seq_one_letter_code
_entity_poly.pdbx_strand_id
1 'polypeptide(L)'
;FKLGKFDQAIALAKKQMAKGDRKEKSELSKIIGESYFNLKEYSNAIPYLEDYQGKKGKWSNTDYYLLGYSYYKQGDYANAVQQFNKIIGGTNSVSQNAYYHLAECYLKLDKKQEALNAFRNASQMDFSREIQKDAYLNYARLSYEVGNAYEPVPQVITDYLAKYPDSANKEEMQELLVDSYITSKNFAGAMELLEKNKNYAS
;
A
#
# COMPACT_ATOMS: atom_id res chain seq x y z
N PHE A 1 3.40 -28.27 -5.09
CA PHE A 1 2.07 -28.92 -5.26
C PHE A 1 0.95 -27.90 -5.60
N LYS A 2 0.98 -26.68 -5.05
CA LYS A 2 -0.02 -25.63 -5.40
C LYS A 2 0.23 -25.00 -6.78
N LEU A 3 1.49 -24.81 -7.17
CA LEU A 3 1.87 -24.16 -8.43
C LEU A 3 1.36 -24.94 -9.65
N GLY A 4 1.52 -26.28 -9.68
CA GLY A 4 1.03 -27.12 -10.79
C GLY A 4 -0.50 -27.09 -11.01
N LYS A 5 -1.28 -26.67 -10.01
CA LYS A 5 -2.73 -26.48 -10.18
C LYS A 5 -3.07 -25.22 -10.97
N PHE A 6 -2.27 -24.15 -10.83
CA PHE A 6 -2.48 -22.93 -11.60
C PHE A 6 -2.10 -23.13 -13.08
N ASP A 7 -1.00 -23.85 -13.37
CA ASP A 7 -0.63 -24.19 -14.74
C ASP A 7 -1.72 -25.02 -15.44
N GLN A 8 -2.28 -26.01 -14.72
CA GLN A 8 -3.39 -26.83 -15.23
C GLN A 8 -4.66 -25.99 -15.46
N ALA A 9 -4.96 -25.06 -14.55
CA ALA A 9 -6.10 -24.15 -14.68
C ALA A 9 -5.95 -23.24 -15.91
N ILE A 10 -4.76 -22.69 -16.12
CA ILE A 10 -4.42 -21.87 -17.29
C ILE A 10 -4.61 -22.67 -18.58
N ALA A 11 -4.02 -23.88 -18.65
CA ALA A 11 -4.10 -24.71 -19.84
C ALA A 11 -5.55 -25.08 -20.19
N LEU A 12 -6.34 -25.49 -19.18
CA LEU A 12 -7.74 -25.86 -19.37
C LEU A 12 -8.59 -24.65 -19.77
N ALA A 13 -8.41 -23.53 -19.10
CA ALA A 13 -9.16 -22.30 -19.39
C ALA A 13 -8.87 -21.78 -20.80
N LYS A 14 -7.59 -21.79 -21.25
CA LYS A 14 -7.20 -21.41 -22.61
C LYS A 14 -7.85 -22.33 -23.67
N LYS A 15 -7.90 -23.64 -23.39
CA LYS A 15 -8.56 -24.60 -24.30
C LYS A 15 -10.05 -24.33 -24.42
N GLN A 16 -10.72 -24.01 -23.33
CA GLN A 16 -12.18 -23.69 -23.32
C GLN A 16 -12.45 -22.32 -23.95
N MET A 17 -11.58 -21.35 -23.77
CA MET A 17 -11.73 -20.00 -24.31
C MET A 17 -11.90 -19.97 -25.84
N ALA A 18 -11.34 -20.93 -26.56
CA ALA A 18 -11.49 -21.03 -28.00
C ALA A 18 -12.94 -21.28 -28.45
N LYS A 19 -13.78 -21.88 -27.60
CA LYS A 19 -15.14 -22.30 -27.91
C LYS A 19 -16.21 -21.48 -27.17
N GLY A 20 -15.81 -20.70 -26.17
CA GLY A 20 -16.72 -19.98 -25.30
C GLY A 20 -17.37 -18.76 -25.94
N ASP A 21 -18.55 -18.40 -25.46
CA ASP A 21 -19.18 -17.13 -25.78
C ASP A 21 -18.46 -15.95 -25.08
N ARG A 22 -18.90 -14.70 -25.30
CA ARG A 22 -18.29 -13.51 -24.74
C ARG A 22 -18.23 -13.51 -23.21
N LYS A 23 -19.30 -14.01 -22.56
CA LYS A 23 -19.37 -14.06 -21.09
C LYS A 23 -18.45 -15.14 -20.54
N GLU A 24 -18.46 -16.31 -21.13
CA GLU A 24 -17.55 -17.41 -20.76
C GLU A 24 -16.09 -17.01 -20.94
N LYS A 25 -15.74 -16.35 -22.04
CA LYS A 25 -14.38 -15.83 -22.28
C LYS A 25 -13.96 -14.86 -21.21
N SER A 26 -14.83 -13.95 -20.78
CA SER A 26 -14.56 -13.02 -19.68
C SER A 26 -14.27 -13.73 -18.36
N GLU A 27 -15.07 -14.73 -17.98
CA GLU A 27 -14.85 -15.51 -16.75
C GLU A 27 -13.56 -16.37 -16.86
N LEU A 28 -13.29 -16.93 -18.02
CA LEU A 28 -12.04 -17.67 -18.27
C LEU A 28 -10.83 -16.76 -18.22
N SER A 29 -10.92 -15.53 -18.74
CA SER A 29 -9.85 -14.51 -18.59
C SER A 29 -9.57 -14.23 -17.12
N LYS A 30 -10.59 -14.09 -16.28
CA LYS A 30 -10.38 -13.94 -14.83
C LYS A 30 -9.61 -15.12 -14.25
N ILE A 31 -10.00 -16.35 -14.54
CA ILE A 31 -9.33 -17.55 -14.03
C ILE A 31 -7.86 -17.60 -14.47
N ILE A 32 -7.57 -17.27 -15.73
CA ILE A 32 -6.20 -17.25 -16.26
C ILE A 32 -5.39 -16.14 -15.60
N GLY A 33 -5.94 -14.93 -15.52
CA GLY A 33 -5.27 -13.78 -14.91
C GLY A 33 -4.94 -14.00 -13.44
N GLU A 34 -5.91 -14.50 -12.64
CA GLU A 34 -5.69 -14.85 -11.23
C GLU A 34 -4.67 -15.98 -11.06
N SER A 35 -4.66 -16.96 -11.97
CA SER A 35 -3.69 -18.06 -11.95
C SER A 35 -2.27 -17.54 -12.20
N TYR A 36 -2.07 -16.72 -13.22
CA TYR A 36 -0.78 -16.07 -13.48
C TYR A 36 -0.36 -15.16 -12.31
N PHE A 37 -1.28 -14.40 -11.73
CA PHE A 37 -1.00 -13.60 -10.53
C PHE A 37 -0.48 -14.47 -9.38
N ASN A 38 -1.10 -15.60 -9.10
CA ASN A 38 -0.67 -16.53 -8.05
C ASN A 38 0.68 -17.19 -8.35
N LEU A 39 1.02 -17.37 -9.63
CA LEU A 39 2.34 -17.80 -10.10
C LEU A 39 3.39 -16.67 -10.05
N LYS A 40 2.96 -15.43 -9.70
CA LYS A 40 3.79 -14.20 -9.73
C LYS A 40 4.26 -13.81 -11.15
N GLU A 41 3.56 -14.31 -12.16
CA GLU A 41 3.78 -13.97 -13.57
C GLU A 41 2.93 -12.75 -13.96
N TYR A 42 3.24 -11.62 -13.36
CA TYR A 42 2.39 -10.41 -13.42
C TYR A 42 2.23 -9.85 -14.83
N SER A 43 3.28 -9.90 -15.66
CA SER A 43 3.20 -9.48 -17.07
C SER A 43 2.21 -10.32 -17.88
N ASN A 44 2.14 -11.62 -17.58
CA ASN A 44 1.19 -12.52 -18.21
C ASN A 44 -0.22 -12.38 -17.64
N ALA A 45 -0.35 -11.95 -16.39
CA ALA A 45 -1.64 -11.75 -15.74
C ALA A 45 -2.40 -10.53 -16.30
N ILE A 46 -1.70 -9.43 -16.58
CA ILE A 46 -2.29 -8.14 -16.96
C ILE A 46 -3.31 -8.27 -18.08
N PRO A 47 -3.00 -8.79 -19.29
CA PRO A 47 -3.95 -8.81 -20.41
C PRO A 47 -5.21 -9.60 -20.09
N TYR A 48 -5.13 -10.67 -19.32
CA TYR A 48 -6.30 -11.46 -18.93
C TYR A 48 -7.13 -10.77 -17.83
N LEU A 49 -6.49 -10.09 -16.88
CA LEU A 49 -7.21 -9.31 -15.88
C LEU A 49 -7.94 -8.13 -16.53
N GLU A 50 -7.35 -7.48 -17.55
CA GLU A 50 -7.99 -6.41 -18.30
C GLU A 50 -9.19 -6.89 -19.13
N ASP A 51 -9.13 -8.09 -19.69
CA ASP A 51 -10.21 -8.68 -20.49
C ASP A 51 -11.43 -9.06 -19.65
N TYR A 52 -11.29 -9.17 -18.34
CA TYR A 52 -12.41 -9.49 -17.46
C TYR A 52 -13.43 -8.35 -17.40
N GLN A 53 -14.68 -8.65 -17.76
CA GLN A 53 -15.75 -7.66 -17.81
C GLN A 53 -16.47 -7.41 -16.48
N GLY A 54 -16.06 -8.14 -15.43
CA GLY A 54 -16.68 -8.03 -14.11
C GLY A 54 -17.98 -8.83 -13.97
N LYS A 55 -18.33 -9.13 -12.73
CA LYS A 55 -19.60 -9.79 -12.41
C LYS A 55 -20.75 -8.82 -12.69
N LYS A 56 -21.62 -9.17 -13.63
CA LYS A 56 -22.72 -8.28 -14.09
C LYS A 56 -22.21 -6.90 -14.55
N GLY A 57 -21.04 -6.86 -15.18
CA GLY A 57 -20.43 -5.61 -15.66
C GLY A 57 -19.78 -4.75 -14.58
N LYS A 58 -19.54 -5.28 -13.38
CA LYS A 58 -18.91 -4.55 -12.26
C LYS A 58 -17.72 -5.31 -11.71
N TRP A 59 -16.61 -4.61 -11.54
CA TRP A 59 -15.43 -5.10 -10.86
C TRP A 59 -15.55 -4.95 -9.34
N SER A 60 -15.02 -5.92 -8.61
CA SER A 60 -14.82 -5.84 -7.16
C SER A 60 -13.50 -5.13 -6.82
N ASN A 61 -13.35 -4.73 -5.55
CA ASN A 61 -12.08 -4.20 -5.07
C ASN A 61 -10.91 -5.18 -5.27
N THR A 62 -11.19 -6.49 -5.17
CA THR A 62 -10.17 -7.52 -5.43
C THR A 62 -9.75 -7.53 -6.90
N ASP A 63 -10.65 -7.36 -7.84
CA ASP A 63 -10.31 -7.32 -9.27
C ASP A 63 -9.40 -6.12 -9.58
N TYR A 64 -9.75 -4.93 -9.07
CA TYR A 64 -8.91 -3.74 -9.18
C TYR A 64 -7.55 -3.91 -8.50
N TYR A 65 -7.51 -4.56 -7.34
CA TYR A 65 -6.27 -4.81 -6.62
C TYR A 65 -5.33 -5.72 -7.39
N LEU A 66 -5.83 -6.84 -7.92
CA LEU A 66 -5.01 -7.79 -8.69
C LEU A 66 -4.37 -7.13 -9.91
N LEU A 67 -5.13 -6.34 -10.66
CA LEU A 67 -4.60 -5.62 -11.81
C LEU A 67 -3.63 -4.52 -11.38
N GLY A 68 -3.99 -3.71 -10.39
CA GLY A 68 -3.13 -2.64 -9.86
C GLY A 68 -1.80 -3.18 -9.33
N TYR A 69 -1.82 -4.27 -8.57
CA TYR A 69 -0.62 -4.91 -8.06
C TYR A 69 0.24 -5.53 -9.17
N SER A 70 -0.40 -6.08 -10.22
CA SER A 70 0.33 -6.59 -11.38
C SER A 70 1.08 -5.47 -12.10
N TYR A 71 0.46 -4.32 -12.31
CA TYR A 71 1.14 -3.13 -12.85
C TYR A 71 2.27 -2.63 -11.94
N TYR A 72 2.01 -2.54 -10.62
CA TYR A 72 3.02 -2.16 -9.64
C TYR A 72 4.27 -3.05 -9.72
N LYS A 73 4.08 -4.37 -9.80
CA LYS A 73 5.19 -5.34 -9.93
C LYS A 73 5.94 -5.25 -11.26
N GLN A 74 5.33 -4.69 -12.29
CA GLN A 74 5.97 -4.41 -13.58
C GLN A 74 6.61 -3.01 -13.64
N GLY A 75 6.51 -2.20 -12.58
CA GLY A 75 7.02 -0.84 -12.55
C GLY A 75 6.13 0.18 -13.28
N ASP A 76 4.95 -0.23 -13.73
CA ASP A 76 3.97 0.68 -14.33
C ASP A 76 3.12 1.34 -13.22
N TYR A 77 3.77 2.24 -12.52
CA TYR A 77 3.17 2.90 -11.35
C TYR A 77 1.99 3.79 -11.71
N ALA A 78 1.98 4.38 -12.90
CA ALA A 78 0.88 5.22 -13.35
C ALA A 78 -0.42 4.43 -13.53
N ASN A 79 -0.37 3.27 -14.20
CA ASN A 79 -1.52 2.39 -14.33
C ASN A 79 -1.91 1.72 -13.01
N ALA A 80 -0.93 1.37 -12.17
CA ALA A 80 -1.20 0.85 -10.81
C ALA A 80 -2.01 1.86 -9.98
N VAL A 81 -1.64 3.14 -9.97
CA VAL A 81 -2.35 4.22 -9.29
C VAL A 81 -3.81 4.31 -9.77
N GLN A 82 -4.05 4.21 -11.08
CA GLN A 82 -5.41 4.26 -11.62
C GLN A 82 -6.29 3.13 -11.08
N GLN A 83 -5.75 1.92 -10.92
CA GLN A 83 -6.51 0.79 -10.40
C GLN A 83 -6.73 0.90 -8.88
N PHE A 84 -5.69 1.21 -8.11
CA PHE A 84 -5.80 1.34 -6.65
C PHE A 84 -6.76 2.46 -6.25
N ASN A 85 -6.80 3.58 -6.98
CA ASN A 85 -7.75 4.67 -6.73
C ASN A 85 -9.22 4.27 -6.89
N LYS A 86 -9.52 3.17 -7.58
CA LYS A 86 -10.90 2.64 -7.69
C LYS A 86 -11.34 1.85 -6.45
N ILE A 87 -10.40 1.56 -5.51
CA ILE A 87 -10.67 0.81 -4.26
C ILE A 87 -11.05 1.77 -3.10
N ILE A 88 -11.23 3.04 -3.36
CA ILE A 88 -11.51 4.07 -2.36
C ILE A 88 -12.78 3.75 -1.56
N GLY A 89 -12.70 3.97 -0.23
CA GLY A 89 -13.83 3.81 0.68
C GLY A 89 -14.04 2.39 1.23
N GLY A 90 -13.20 1.44 0.85
CA GLY A 90 -13.21 0.11 1.47
C GLY A 90 -12.56 0.11 2.85
N THR A 91 -13.08 -0.72 3.77
CA THR A 91 -12.54 -0.95 5.11
C THR A 91 -12.30 -2.44 5.32
N ASN A 92 -11.34 -2.99 4.60
CA ASN A 92 -10.96 -4.40 4.66
C ASN A 92 -9.46 -4.57 4.33
N SER A 93 -8.95 -5.79 4.41
CA SER A 93 -7.54 -6.08 4.13
C SER A 93 -7.11 -5.70 2.72
N VAL A 94 -7.98 -5.86 1.73
CA VAL A 94 -7.69 -5.47 0.33
C VAL A 94 -7.49 -3.96 0.23
N SER A 95 -8.34 -3.18 0.91
CA SER A 95 -8.23 -1.72 0.93
C SER A 95 -6.97 -1.24 1.63
N GLN A 96 -6.59 -1.85 2.76
CA GLN A 96 -5.34 -1.53 3.46
C GLN A 96 -4.12 -1.77 2.55
N ASN A 97 -4.05 -2.94 1.90
CA ASN A 97 -2.99 -3.26 0.96
C ASN A 97 -2.97 -2.30 -0.26
N ALA A 98 -4.15 -1.95 -0.77
CA ALA A 98 -4.26 -1.02 -1.90
C ALA A 98 -3.73 0.38 -1.54
N TYR A 99 -4.11 0.94 -0.39
CA TYR A 99 -3.58 2.23 0.07
C TYR A 99 -2.06 2.18 0.28
N TYR A 100 -1.54 1.08 0.84
CA TYR A 100 -0.12 0.91 1.05
C TYR A 100 0.66 0.92 -0.28
N HIS A 101 0.27 0.08 -1.24
CA HIS A 101 0.92 0.05 -2.56
C HIS A 101 0.65 1.30 -3.40
N LEU A 102 -0.50 1.96 -3.22
CA LEU A 102 -0.76 3.27 -3.82
C LEU A 102 0.25 4.32 -3.35
N ALA A 103 0.55 4.33 -2.04
CA ALA A 103 1.56 5.22 -1.47
C ALA A 103 2.95 4.94 -2.06
N GLU A 104 3.35 3.67 -2.15
CA GLU A 104 4.62 3.29 -2.79
C GLU A 104 4.68 3.73 -4.27
N CYS A 105 3.58 3.56 -5.02
CA CYS A 105 3.50 4.05 -6.39
C CYS A 105 3.67 5.57 -6.46
N TYR A 106 3.02 6.32 -5.58
CA TYR A 106 3.15 7.77 -5.53
C TYR A 106 4.59 8.21 -5.20
N LEU A 107 5.29 7.51 -4.31
CA LEU A 107 6.71 7.77 -4.06
C LEU A 107 7.57 7.55 -5.32
N LYS A 108 7.31 6.48 -6.08
CA LYS A 108 8.01 6.21 -7.34
C LYS A 108 7.73 7.25 -8.43
N LEU A 109 6.60 7.93 -8.33
CA LEU A 109 6.20 9.02 -9.23
C LEU A 109 6.57 10.42 -8.69
N ASP A 110 7.33 10.49 -7.60
CA ASP A 110 7.72 11.73 -6.89
C ASP A 110 6.52 12.58 -6.41
N LYS A 111 5.42 11.91 -6.06
CA LYS A 111 4.19 12.51 -5.57
C LYS A 111 4.06 12.33 -4.06
N LYS A 112 4.93 13.02 -3.30
CA LYS A 112 5.10 12.81 -1.87
C LYS A 112 3.87 13.18 -1.03
N GLN A 113 3.10 14.20 -1.41
CA GLN A 113 1.88 14.60 -0.70
C GLN A 113 0.77 13.55 -0.86
N GLU A 114 0.60 13.02 -2.07
CA GLU A 114 -0.34 11.94 -2.33
C GLU A 114 0.08 10.66 -1.62
N ALA A 115 1.39 10.36 -1.56
CA ALA A 115 1.94 9.24 -0.82
C ALA A 115 1.67 9.36 0.68
N LEU A 116 1.87 10.55 1.26
CA LEU A 116 1.55 10.85 2.66
C LEU A 116 0.09 10.52 2.98
N ASN A 117 -0.84 10.97 2.16
CA ASN A 117 -2.26 10.70 2.35
C ASN A 117 -2.59 9.21 2.26
N ALA A 118 -2.00 8.51 1.30
CA ALA A 118 -2.22 7.07 1.13
C ALA A 118 -1.64 6.25 2.29
N PHE A 119 -0.42 6.57 2.76
CA PHE A 119 0.15 5.93 3.96
C PHE A 119 -0.66 6.23 5.22
N ARG A 120 -1.17 7.46 5.38
CA ARG A 120 -2.08 7.80 6.47
C ARG A 120 -3.29 6.87 6.50
N ASN A 121 -3.95 6.69 5.36
CA ASN A 121 -5.11 5.78 5.27
C ASN A 121 -4.74 4.33 5.59
N ALA A 122 -3.63 3.81 5.07
CA ALA A 122 -3.18 2.46 5.37
C ALA A 122 -2.82 2.26 6.85
N SER A 123 -2.25 3.28 7.51
CA SER A 123 -1.86 3.26 8.92
C SER A 123 -3.05 3.28 9.90
N GLN A 124 -4.21 3.75 9.45
CA GLN A 124 -5.44 3.79 10.24
C GLN A 124 -6.21 2.47 10.22
N MET A 125 -5.82 1.53 9.36
CA MET A 125 -6.43 0.20 9.26
C MET A 125 -5.57 -0.83 10.01
N ASP A 126 -6.22 -1.80 10.67
CA ASP A 126 -5.58 -2.80 11.53
C ASP A 126 -5.72 -4.26 11.04
N PHE A 127 -6.04 -4.45 9.77
CA PHE A 127 -6.15 -5.79 9.16
C PHE A 127 -4.81 -6.52 9.07
N SER A 128 -3.72 -5.79 8.79
CA SER A 128 -2.34 -6.26 8.90
C SER A 128 -1.56 -5.29 9.77
N ARG A 129 -1.08 -5.77 10.92
CA ARG A 129 -0.26 -4.98 11.86
C ARG A 129 1.09 -4.59 11.26
N GLU A 130 1.66 -5.46 10.43
CA GLU A 130 2.92 -5.19 9.74
C GLU A 130 2.76 -4.01 8.76
N ILE A 131 1.74 -4.07 7.90
CA ILE A 131 1.44 -2.97 6.97
C ILE A 131 1.07 -1.70 7.73
N GLN A 132 0.28 -1.80 8.80
CA GLN A 132 -0.08 -0.66 9.63
C GLN A 132 1.14 0.03 10.20
N LYS A 133 2.08 -0.73 10.77
CA LYS A 133 3.31 -0.19 11.37
C LYS A 133 4.20 0.48 10.32
N ASP A 134 4.43 -0.18 9.19
CA ASP A 134 5.26 0.35 8.13
C ASP A 134 4.64 1.59 7.46
N ALA A 135 3.34 1.54 7.21
CA ALA A 135 2.60 2.70 6.70
C ALA A 135 2.67 3.89 7.66
N TYR A 136 2.57 3.66 8.97
CA TYR A 136 2.67 4.74 9.96
C TYR A 136 4.07 5.32 10.01
N LEU A 137 5.12 4.49 9.94
CA LEU A 137 6.50 4.96 9.86
C LEU A 137 6.71 5.89 8.65
N ASN A 138 6.27 5.46 7.48
CA ASN A 138 6.38 6.24 6.26
C ASN A 138 5.50 7.51 6.31
N TYR A 139 4.32 7.44 6.92
CA TYR A 139 3.49 8.62 7.18
C TYR A 139 4.20 9.64 8.07
N ALA A 140 4.86 9.20 9.15
CA ALA A 140 5.61 10.08 10.04
C ALA A 140 6.82 10.72 9.33
N ARG A 141 7.59 9.94 8.58
CA ARG A 141 8.73 10.44 7.78
C ARG A 141 8.29 11.49 6.75
N LEU A 142 7.27 11.18 5.98
CA LEU A 142 6.75 12.12 4.97
C LEU A 142 6.13 13.36 5.62
N SER A 143 5.46 13.23 6.76
CA SER A 143 4.95 14.38 7.51
C SER A 143 6.05 15.35 7.87
N TYR A 144 7.21 14.86 8.26
CA TYR A 144 8.38 15.68 8.53
C TYR A 144 8.95 16.29 7.23
N GLU A 145 9.07 15.50 6.17
CA GLU A 145 9.74 15.89 4.92
C GLU A 145 8.96 16.96 4.12
N VAL A 146 7.64 16.77 3.99
CA VAL A 146 6.81 17.62 3.10
C VAL A 146 5.77 18.44 3.84
N GLY A 147 5.74 18.35 5.17
CA GLY A 147 4.67 18.92 5.99
C GLY A 147 3.41 18.07 6.00
N ASN A 148 2.52 18.37 6.94
CA ASN A 148 1.29 17.62 7.12
C ASN A 148 0.12 18.57 7.35
N ALA A 149 -0.87 18.52 6.46
CA ALA A 149 -2.07 19.36 6.54
C ALA A 149 -3.14 18.81 7.50
N TYR A 150 -3.00 17.57 7.96
CA TYR A 150 -3.98 16.88 8.80
C TYR A 150 -3.66 17.02 10.30
N GLU A 151 -2.38 16.93 10.65
CA GLU A 151 -1.91 16.86 12.04
C GLU A 151 -0.55 17.55 12.19
N PRO A 152 -0.26 18.16 13.36
CA PRO A 152 1.08 18.69 13.61
C PRO A 152 2.14 17.60 13.54
N VAL A 153 3.25 17.85 12.84
CA VAL A 153 4.35 16.88 12.65
C VAL A 153 4.85 16.28 13.97
N PRO A 154 5.10 17.08 15.04
CA PRO A 154 5.51 16.51 16.33
C PRO A 154 4.50 15.53 16.92
N GLN A 155 3.19 15.77 16.71
CA GLN A 155 2.15 14.88 17.20
C GLN A 155 2.18 13.53 16.49
N VAL A 156 2.28 13.53 15.16
CA VAL A 156 2.37 12.29 14.36
C VAL A 156 3.54 11.42 14.81
N ILE A 157 4.71 12.03 15.04
CA ILE A 157 5.91 11.31 15.46
C ILE A 157 5.76 10.80 16.90
N THR A 158 5.23 11.62 17.81
CA THR A 158 4.96 11.23 19.21
C THR A 158 3.99 10.04 19.27
N ASP A 159 2.92 10.07 18.50
CA ASP A 159 1.92 8.99 18.47
C ASP A 159 2.50 7.70 17.87
N TYR A 160 3.37 7.81 16.85
CA TYR A 160 4.11 6.66 16.35
C TYR A 160 5.00 6.03 17.43
N LEU A 161 5.79 6.83 18.13
CA LEU A 161 6.68 6.38 19.22
C LEU A 161 5.90 5.75 20.38
N ALA A 162 4.77 6.31 20.74
CA ALA A 162 3.89 5.76 21.78
C ALA A 162 3.27 4.42 21.35
N LYS A 163 2.87 4.29 20.10
CA LYS A 163 2.27 3.06 19.56
C LYS A 163 3.28 1.93 19.33
N TYR A 164 4.53 2.30 19.01
CA TYR A 164 5.60 1.35 18.67
C TYR A 164 6.89 1.62 19.44
N PRO A 165 6.87 1.50 20.80
CA PRO A 165 7.99 1.87 21.68
C PRO A 165 9.25 1.05 21.42
N ASP A 166 9.12 -0.19 20.92
CA ASP A 166 10.21 -1.10 20.59
C ASP A 166 10.54 -1.12 19.09
N SER A 167 10.20 -0.06 18.37
CA SER A 167 10.53 0.04 16.94
C SER A 167 12.03 0.16 16.72
N ALA A 168 12.57 -0.58 15.74
CA ALA A 168 13.96 -0.40 15.29
C ALA A 168 14.26 1.02 14.77
N ASN A 169 13.22 1.79 14.42
CA ASN A 169 13.32 3.18 13.95
C ASN A 169 13.10 4.21 15.06
N LYS A 170 13.13 3.78 16.33
CA LYS A 170 12.86 4.67 17.48
C LYS A 170 13.82 5.85 17.54
N GLU A 171 15.11 5.59 17.41
CA GLU A 171 16.16 6.63 17.47
C GLU A 171 15.97 7.65 16.35
N GLU A 172 15.80 7.20 15.12
CA GLU A 172 15.50 8.07 13.98
C GLU A 172 14.27 8.95 14.24
N MET A 173 13.19 8.35 14.71
CA MET A 173 11.96 9.11 15.01
C MET A 173 12.13 10.10 16.14
N GLN A 174 12.95 9.80 17.15
CA GLN A 174 13.27 10.74 18.22
C GLN A 174 14.09 11.93 17.71
N GLU A 175 15.03 11.70 16.81
CA GLU A 175 15.80 12.77 16.16
C GLU A 175 14.90 13.69 15.34
N LEU A 176 14.02 13.12 14.51
CA LEU A 176 13.04 13.89 13.72
C LEU A 176 12.08 14.68 14.62
N LEU A 177 11.70 14.11 15.77
CA LEU A 177 10.83 14.81 16.74
C LEU A 177 11.52 16.02 17.33
N VAL A 178 12.77 15.90 17.78
CA VAL A 178 13.57 17.02 18.30
C VAL A 178 13.68 18.12 17.23
N ASP A 179 14.02 17.74 16.01
CA ASP A 179 14.21 18.70 14.91
C ASP A 179 12.87 19.37 14.53
N SER A 180 11.74 18.65 14.58
CA SER A 180 10.42 19.21 14.34
C SER A 180 10.01 20.24 15.40
N TYR A 181 10.40 20.03 16.65
CA TYR A 181 10.19 21.03 17.71
C TYR A 181 11.06 22.27 17.51
N ILE A 182 12.32 22.10 17.11
CA ILE A 182 13.23 23.21 16.83
C ILE A 182 12.70 24.04 15.64
N THR A 183 12.32 23.37 14.58
CA THR A 183 11.77 24.01 13.35
C THR A 183 10.47 24.76 13.64
N SER A 184 9.63 24.25 14.51
CA SER A 184 8.40 24.92 14.97
C SER A 184 8.64 25.97 16.06
N LYS A 185 9.90 26.25 16.42
CA LYS A 185 10.32 27.15 17.51
C LYS A 185 9.81 26.74 18.91
N ASN A 186 9.45 25.49 19.10
CA ASN A 186 9.11 24.92 20.41
C ASN A 186 10.38 24.39 21.10
N PHE A 187 11.27 25.32 21.51
CA PHE A 187 12.54 24.98 22.15
C PHE A 187 12.36 24.29 23.51
N ALA A 188 11.28 24.60 24.24
CA ALA A 188 10.98 23.94 25.51
C ALA A 188 10.69 22.45 25.31
N GLY A 189 9.88 22.08 24.34
CA GLY A 189 9.61 20.69 23.99
C GLY A 189 10.84 19.93 23.50
N ALA A 190 11.70 20.59 22.72
CA ALA A 190 12.95 20.01 22.29
C ALA A 190 13.90 19.71 23.47
N MET A 191 14.03 20.63 24.41
CA MET A 191 14.87 20.48 25.61
C MET A 191 14.37 19.37 26.52
N GLU A 192 13.06 19.32 26.80
CA GLU A 192 12.45 18.26 27.63
C GLU A 192 12.74 16.87 27.04
N LEU A 193 12.61 16.73 25.73
CA LEU A 193 12.85 15.46 25.06
C LEU A 193 14.32 15.04 25.12
N LEU A 194 15.24 15.98 24.93
CA LEU A 194 16.70 15.73 25.02
C LEU A 194 17.14 15.33 26.43
N GLU A 195 16.58 15.97 27.45
CA GLU A 195 16.86 15.63 28.87
C GLU A 195 16.32 14.23 29.20
N LYS A 196 15.11 13.90 28.74
CA LYS A 196 14.53 12.58 28.92
C LYS A 196 15.37 11.48 28.25
N ASN A 197 15.86 11.72 27.02
CA ASN A 197 16.70 10.77 26.31
C ASN A 197 18.06 10.55 26.98
N LYS A 198 18.68 11.57 27.57
CA LYS A 198 19.94 11.44 28.33
C LYS A 198 19.79 10.53 29.56
N ASN A 199 18.64 10.58 30.24
CA ASN A 199 18.39 9.79 31.44
C ASN A 199 18.17 8.28 31.15
N TYR A 200 17.95 7.89 29.90
CA TYR A 200 17.87 6.49 29.48
C TYR A 200 19.19 5.91 28.97
N ALA A 201 20.20 6.75 28.75
CA ALA A 201 21.53 6.35 28.26
C ALA A 201 22.59 6.21 29.40
N SER A 202 22.21 6.47 30.64
CA SER A 202 22.99 6.26 31.86
C SER A 202 22.49 5.07 32.66
#